data_c64bf91788f99ea759acf9b6a0238bc0
#
_entry.id   c64bf91788f99ea759acf9b6a0238bc0
#
_cell.length_a   1.000
_cell.length_b   1.000
_cell.length_c   1.000
_cell.angle_alpha   90.00
_cell.angle_beta   90.00
_cell.angle_gamma   90.00
#
_symmetry.space_group_name_H-M   'P 1'
#
loop_
_entity.id
_entity.type
_entity.pdbx_description
1 polymer ?
#
loop_
_entity_poly.entity_id
_entity_poly.type
_entity_poly.pdbx_seq_one_letter_code
_entity_poly.pdbx_strand_id
1 'polypeptide(L)'
;VVIMDADNVTVPEFLSCINRAFDSGVRSIQAHRTGKNLNTDISILDSASEEINNGFFRSGHNALGLSAGLSGSGLAFDAKWFQQNVQYLQTAGEDKELESMLLQQRIHTVYLNDLPVFDEKTQKKEAISNQRKRWIAAQFGALRASLPHLPKALLQGNIDYCDKIFQWMLPPRLIQLAGVFGLTLVFTV
;
A
#
# COMPACT_ATOMS: atom_id res chain seq x y z
N VAL A 1 -3.47 -12.03 12.65
CA VAL A 1 -3.84 -12.56 11.32
C VAL A 1 -2.78 -12.13 10.33
N VAL A 2 -2.31 -13.06 9.48
CA VAL A 2 -1.39 -12.77 8.37
C VAL A 2 -2.13 -13.03 7.06
N ILE A 3 -1.96 -12.13 6.09
CA ILE A 3 -2.55 -12.24 4.74
C ILE A 3 -1.42 -12.32 3.72
N MET A 4 -1.45 -13.35 2.90
CA MET A 4 -0.45 -13.62 1.86
C MET A 4 -1.13 -14.22 0.64
N ASP A 5 -0.62 -13.89 -0.55
CA ASP A 5 -1.04 -14.54 -1.78
C ASP A 5 -0.50 -15.98 -1.83
N ALA A 6 -1.19 -16.86 -2.55
CA ALA A 6 -0.88 -18.29 -2.58
C ALA A 6 0.49 -18.62 -3.20
N ASP A 7 1.06 -17.70 -3.97
CA ASP A 7 2.36 -17.81 -4.64
C ASP A 7 3.50 -17.15 -3.87
N ASN A 8 3.20 -16.51 -2.73
CA ASN A 8 4.21 -15.82 -1.94
C ASN A 8 5.13 -16.81 -1.19
N VAL A 9 6.39 -16.46 -1.14
CA VAL A 9 7.42 -17.15 -0.36
C VAL A 9 8.05 -16.17 0.62
N THR A 10 8.34 -16.65 1.83
CA THR A 10 8.95 -15.82 2.89
C THR A 10 10.17 -16.50 3.49
N VAL A 11 10.90 -15.73 4.30
CA VAL A 11 11.99 -16.26 5.12
C VAL A 11 11.45 -17.10 6.30
N PRO A 12 12.20 -18.10 6.81
CA PRO A 12 11.75 -18.96 7.91
C PRO A 12 11.36 -18.19 9.18
N GLU A 13 12.01 -17.06 9.43
CA GLU A 13 11.79 -16.22 10.62
C GLU A 13 10.57 -15.29 10.50
N PHE A 14 9.82 -15.33 9.39
CA PHE A 14 8.75 -14.39 9.09
C PHE A 14 7.73 -14.27 10.24
N LEU A 15 7.16 -15.38 10.69
CA LEU A 15 6.16 -15.35 11.76
C LEU A 15 6.74 -14.90 13.09
N SER A 16 7.98 -15.24 13.41
CA SER A 16 8.63 -14.81 14.64
C SER A 16 8.93 -13.31 14.63
N CYS A 17 9.27 -12.72 13.47
CA CYS A 17 9.45 -11.28 13.32
C CYS A 17 8.12 -10.53 13.48
N ILE A 18 7.05 -11.02 12.84
CA ILE A 18 5.70 -10.46 13.00
C ILE A 18 5.27 -10.51 14.46
N ASN A 19 5.48 -11.64 15.15
CA ASN A 19 5.09 -11.79 16.54
C ASN A 19 5.83 -10.82 17.47
N ARG A 20 7.14 -10.67 17.30
CA ARG A 20 7.93 -9.67 18.05
C ARG A 20 7.42 -8.24 17.85
N ALA A 21 7.02 -7.89 16.62
CA ALA A 21 6.46 -6.57 16.36
C ALA A 21 5.11 -6.38 17.09
N PHE A 22 4.24 -7.38 17.09
CA PHE A 22 2.99 -7.32 17.87
C PHE A 22 3.25 -7.26 19.38
N ASP A 23 4.24 -7.98 19.89
CA ASP A 23 4.64 -7.92 21.31
C ASP A 23 5.13 -6.52 21.72
N SER A 24 5.65 -5.72 20.77
CA SER A 24 6.02 -4.31 20.99
C SER A 24 4.84 -3.33 20.92
N GLY A 25 3.61 -3.82 20.70
CA GLY A 25 2.39 -3.01 20.65
C GLY A 25 1.96 -2.57 19.24
N VAL A 26 2.66 -2.99 18.19
CA VAL A 26 2.23 -2.77 16.80
C VAL A 26 0.92 -3.51 16.55
N ARG A 27 0.00 -2.92 15.76
CA ARG A 27 -1.31 -3.50 15.47
C ARG A 27 -1.57 -3.77 13.98
N SER A 28 -0.76 -3.16 13.12
CA SER A 28 -0.82 -3.33 11.66
C SER A 28 0.59 -3.30 11.09
N ILE A 29 0.89 -4.25 10.22
CA ILE A 29 2.22 -4.43 9.63
C ILE A 29 2.07 -4.63 8.12
N GLN A 30 2.95 -3.98 7.35
CA GLN A 30 3.24 -4.29 5.97
C GLN A 30 4.68 -4.80 5.88
N ALA A 31 4.87 -6.02 5.41
CA ALA A 31 6.20 -6.56 5.12
C ALA A 31 6.71 -6.10 3.75
N HIS A 32 8.01 -6.25 3.51
CA HIS A 32 8.67 -5.84 2.27
C HIS A 32 8.32 -6.79 1.12
N ARG A 33 7.39 -6.41 0.25
CA ARG A 33 7.12 -7.15 -0.99
C ARG A 33 8.20 -6.88 -2.02
N THR A 34 8.73 -7.94 -2.60
CA THR A 34 9.74 -7.86 -3.67
C THR A 34 9.51 -8.94 -4.73
N GLY A 35 10.10 -8.77 -5.92
CA GLY A 35 9.91 -9.70 -7.03
C GLY A 35 10.65 -11.02 -6.82
N LYS A 36 9.95 -12.14 -6.94
CA LYS A 36 10.52 -13.49 -6.94
C LYS A 36 11.17 -13.84 -8.28
N ASN A 37 10.61 -13.34 -9.38
CA ASN A 37 11.07 -13.59 -10.74
C ASN A 37 11.43 -12.28 -11.45
N LEU A 38 12.65 -12.21 -12.00
CA LEU A 38 13.18 -11.06 -12.73
C LEU A 38 13.68 -11.48 -14.12
N ASN A 39 12.96 -12.39 -14.77
CA ASN A 39 13.37 -13.04 -16.00
C ASN A 39 12.82 -12.39 -17.28
N THR A 40 12.01 -11.34 -17.16
CA THR A 40 11.48 -10.56 -18.29
C THR A 40 11.54 -9.06 -17.98
N ASP A 41 11.63 -8.22 -19.02
CA ASP A 41 11.62 -6.75 -18.87
C ASP A 41 10.37 -6.28 -18.11
N ILE A 42 9.23 -6.94 -18.32
CA ILE A 42 7.97 -6.61 -17.65
C ILE A 42 8.06 -6.91 -16.15
N SER A 43 8.57 -8.06 -15.76
CA SER A 43 8.73 -8.42 -14.34
C SER A 43 9.75 -7.54 -13.64
N ILE A 44 10.83 -7.14 -14.33
CA ILE A 44 11.82 -6.19 -13.82
C ILE A 44 11.20 -4.81 -13.59
N LEU A 45 10.45 -4.29 -14.56
CA LEU A 45 9.78 -2.98 -14.45
C LEU A 45 8.69 -2.98 -13.35
N ASP A 46 7.96 -4.09 -13.20
CA ASP A 46 6.96 -4.21 -12.16
C ASP A 46 7.59 -4.29 -10.77
N SER A 47 8.69 -5.06 -10.64
CA SER A 47 9.48 -5.11 -9.40
C SER A 47 10.09 -3.75 -9.05
N ALA A 48 10.67 -3.04 -10.02
CA ALA A 48 11.19 -1.69 -9.81
C ALA A 48 10.09 -0.71 -9.35
N SER A 49 8.89 -0.82 -9.93
CA SER A 49 7.74 -0.02 -9.49
C SER A 49 7.32 -0.34 -8.04
N GLU A 50 7.39 -1.60 -7.64
CA GLU A 50 7.14 -2.02 -6.25
C GLU A 50 8.19 -1.46 -5.30
N GLU A 51 9.49 -1.51 -5.66
CA GLU A 51 10.57 -0.95 -4.83
C GLU A 51 10.46 0.58 -4.68
N ILE A 52 10.00 1.28 -5.71
CA ILE A 52 9.68 2.71 -5.58
C ILE A 52 8.54 2.92 -4.57
N ASN A 53 7.50 2.07 -4.56
CA ASN A 53 6.45 2.13 -3.54
C ASN A 53 6.98 1.81 -2.14
N ASN A 54 7.86 0.81 -2.02
CA ASN A 54 8.52 0.45 -0.78
C ASN A 54 9.32 1.63 -0.21
N GLY A 55 10.10 2.33 -1.06
CA GLY A 55 10.90 3.47 -0.66
C GLY A 55 10.06 4.68 -0.24
N PHE A 56 9.10 5.11 -1.09
CA PHE A 56 8.36 6.35 -0.84
C PHE A 56 7.17 6.16 0.11
N PHE A 57 6.24 5.23 -0.22
CA PHE A 57 4.94 5.15 0.46
C PHE A 57 4.92 4.20 1.65
N ARG A 58 6.02 3.53 1.95
CA ARG A 58 6.16 2.64 3.11
C ARG A 58 7.31 3.09 3.99
N SER A 59 8.56 2.86 3.62
CA SER A 59 9.73 3.25 4.40
C SER A 59 9.80 4.76 4.66
N GLY A 60 9.65 5.58 3.61
CA GLY A 60 9.65 7.04 3.72
C GLY A 60 8.52 7.58 4.60
N HIS A 61 7.30 7.03 4.48
CA HIS A 61 6.18 7.42 5.34
C HIS A 61 6.46 7.06 6.81
N ASN A 62 6.92 5.85 7.09
CA ASN A 62 7.28 5.48 8.46
C ASN A 62 8.41 6.34 9.04
N ALA A 63 9.39 6.74 8.22
CA ALA A 63 10.44 7.67 8.66
C ALA A 63 9.89 9.07 9.04
N LEU A 64 8.76 9.48 8.46
CA LEU A 64 8.04 10.72 8.78
C LEU A 64 7.00 10.55 9.89
N GLY A 65 6.86 9.37 10.48
CA GLY A 65 5.83 9.06 11.48
C GLY A 65 4.43 8.85 10.89
N LEU A 66 4.32 8.67 9.57
CA LEU A 66 3.09 8.34 8.87
C LEU A 66 2.97 6.83 8.63
N SER A 67 1.76 6.31 8.47
CA SER A 67 1.51 4.92 8.19
C SER A 67 2.06 4.47 6.84
N ALA A 68 2.65 3.30 6.81
CA ALA A 68 3.01 2.64 5.56
C ALA A 68 1.78 2.30 4.74
N GLY A 69 1.89 2.46 3.42
CA GLY A 69 0.84 2.04 2.49
C GLY A 69 0.69 0.52 2.46
N LEU A 70 -0.55 0.04 2.52
CA LEU A 70 -0.85 -1.38 2.37
C LEU A 70 -0.76 -1.83 0.90
N SER A 71 -0.40 -3.08 0.71
CA SER A 71 -0.51 -3.81 -0.58
C SER A 71 -1.16 -5.15 -0.32
N GLY A 72 -1.89 -5.72 -1.26
CA GLY A 72 -2.74 -6.89 -1.07
C GLY A 72 -2.13 -8.13 -0.39
N SER A 73 -0.81 -8.13 -0.14
CA SER A 73 -0.09 -9.28 0.41
C SER A 73 1.07 -8.86 1.33
N GLY A 74 1.54 -9.79 2.17
CA GLY A 74 2.57 -9.50 3.18
C GLY A 74 2.05 -8.63 4.31
N LEU A 75 0.78 -8.76 4.65
CA LEU A 75 0.08 -7.99 5.67
C LEU A 75 -0.05 -8.78 6.96
N ALA A 76 0.03 -8.08 8.09
CA ALA A 76 -0.35 -8.68 9.36
C ALA A 76 -1.14 -7.68 10.22
N PHE A 77 -2.18 -8.17 10.88
CA PHE A 77 -3.10 -7.38 11.69
C PHE A 77 -3.35 -8.01 13.05
N ASP A 78 -3.64 -7.18 14.05
CA ASP A 78 -4.23 -7.63 15.30
C ASP A 78 -5.48 -8.48 15.02
N ALA A 79 -5.56 -9.66 15.64
CA ALA A 79 -6.62 -10.61 15.31
C ALA A 79 -8.01 -10.11 15.69
N LYS A 80 -8.14 -9.43 16.84
CA LYS A 80 -9.42 -8.89 17.30
C LYS A 80 -9.88 -7.76 16.40
N TRP A 81 -8.96 -6.86 16.07
CA TRP A 81 -9.24 -5.76 15.17
C TRP A 81 -9.70 -6.28 13.80
N PHE A 82 -8.98 -7.25 13.23
CA PHE A 82 -9.29 -7.80 11.92
C PHE A 82 -10.67 -8.47 11.90
N GLN A 83 -10.97 -9.32 12.87
CA GLN A 83 -12.28 -9.98 12.99
C GLN A 83 -13.45 -9.00 13.08
N GLN A 84 -13.26 -7.87 13.77
CA GLN A 84 -14.28 -6.84 13.92
C GLN A 84 -14.52 -6.03 12.65
N ASN A 85 -13.51 -5.88 11.79
CA ASN A 85 -13.55 -4.99 10.63
C ASN A 85 -13.72 -5.73 9.29
N VAL A 86 -13.24 -6.96 9.15
CA VAL A 86 -13.25 -7.71 7.88
C VAL A 86 -14.65 -7.90 7.30
N GLN A 87 -15.67 -7.97 8.13
CA GLN A 87 -17.07 -8.12 7.72
C GLN A 87 -17.62 -6.89 6.97
N TYR A 88 -16.96 -5.75 7.04
CA TYR A 88 -17.38 -4.50 6.38
C TYR A 88 -16.70 -4.29 5.02
N LEU A 89 -15.82 -5.19 4.60
CA LEU A 89 -15.20 -5.14 3.28
C LEU A 89 -16.25 -5.40 2.20
N GLN A 90 -16.28 -4.54 1.18
CA GLN A 90 -17.32 -4.56 0.15
C GLN A 90 -16.78 -4.69 -1.27
N THR A 91 -15.49 -4.38 -1.49
CA THR A 91 -14.91 -4.31 -2.83
C THR A 91 -13.73 -5.26 -3.00
N ALA A 92 -13.30 -5.45 -4.24
CA ALA A 92 -12.07 -6.18 -4.57
C ALA A 92 -10.79 -5.38 -4.29
N GLY A 93 -10.90 -4.22 -3.64
CA GLY A 93 -9.79 -3.39 -3.15
C GLY A 93 -9.69 -3.45 -1.63
N GLU A 94 -9.73 -4.67 -1.08
CA GLU A 94 -9.75 -4.94 0.35
C GLU A 94 -8.58 -4.31 1.11
N ASP A 95 -7.39 -4.23 0.50
CA ASP A 95 -6.22 -3.57 1.06
C ASP A 95 -6.47 -2.08 1.30
N LYS A 96 -7.11 -1.39 0.36
CA LYS A 96 -7.47 0.03 0.46
C LYS A 96 -8.57 0.29 1.49
N GLU A 97 -9.55 -0.61 1.57
CA GLU A 97 -10.61 -0.51 2.58
C GLU A 97 -10.05 -0.72 3.99
N LEU A 98 -9.21 -1.75 4.19
CA LEU A 98 -8.51 -1.99 5.46
C LEU A 98 -7.63 -0.81 5.84
N GLU A 99 -6.87 -0.25 4.90
CA GLU A 99 -6.04 0.92 5.09
C GLU A 99 -6.88 2.12 5.58
N SER A 100 -8.01 2.39 4.93
CA SER A 100 -8.93 3.46 5.34
C SER A 100 -9.46 3.25 6.77
N MET A 101 -9.88 2.01 7.10
CA MET A 101 -10.40 1.69 8.44
C MET A 101 -9.34 1.84 9.53
N LEU A 102 -8.09 1.40 9.28
CA LEU A 102 -6.98 1.57 10.20
C LEU A 102 -6.73 3.05 10.50
N LEU A 103 -6.62 3.87 9.45
CA LEU A 103 -6.32 5.29 9.56
C LEU A 103 -7.46 6.08 10.23
N GLN A 104 -8.74 5.73 9.97
CA GLN A 104 -9.88 6.31 10.69
C GLN A 104 -9.83 6.02 12.19
N GLN A 105 -9.32 4.84 12.57
CA GLN A 105 -9.15 4.42 13.97
C GLN A 105 -7.79 4.83 14.56
N ARG A 106 -6.98 5.58 13.81
CA ARG A 106 -5.62 6.01 14.18
C ARG A 106 -4.69 4.85 14.52
N ILE A 107 -4.84 3.75 13.82
CA ILE A 107 -3.95 2.60 13.93
C ILE A 107 -2.85 2.77 12.91
N HIS A 108 -1.63 2.98 13.39
CA HIS A 108 -0.44 3.13 12.56
C HIS A 108 -0.02 1.79 11.97
N THR A 109 0.30 1.79 10.67
CA THR A 109 0.87 0.63 9.98
C THR A 109 2.39 0.77 9.94
N VAL A 110 3.08 -0.20 10.54
CA VAL A 110 4.54 -0.29 10.52
C VAL A 110 5.01 -1.05 9.29
N TYR A 111 6.03 -0.53 8.63
CA TYR A 111 6.70 -1.21 7.53
C TYR A 111 7.93 -1.97 8.05
N LEU A 112 7.98 -3.27 7.81
CA LEU A 112 9.14 -4.10 8.12
C LEU A 112 10.00 -4.28 6.87
N ASN A 113 10.92 -3.35 6.67
CA ASN A 113 11.82 -3.32 5.51
C ASN A 113 12.68 -4.58 5.38
N ASP A 114 13.14 -5.11 6.50
CA ASP A 114 14.06 -6.26 6.54
C ASP A 114 13.32 -7.62 6.54
N LEU A 115 12.01 -7.61 6.29
CA LEU A 115 11.18 -8.81 6.28
C LEU A 115 10.62 -9.07 4.86
N PRO A 116 11.39 -9.74 3.97
CA PRO A 116 10.98 -9.89 2.59
C PRO A 116 9.84 -10.90 2.41
N VAL A 117 8.92 -10.56 1.50
CA VAL A 117 7.89 -11.43 0.94
C VAL A 117 8.10 -11.46 -0.57
N PHE A 118 8.51 -12.59 -1.08
CA PHE A 118 8.78 -12.80 -2.50
C PHE A 118 7.50 -13.11 -3.24
N ASP A 119 7.12 -12.24 -4.15
CA ASP A 119 5.88 -12.24 -4.92
C ASP A 119 6.16 -12.54 -6.40
N GLU A 120 5.34 -13.35 -7.05
CA GLU A 120 5.52 -13.68 -8.46
C GLU A 120 5.00 -12.54 -9.35
N LYS A 121 5.94 -11.89 -10.05
CA LYS A 121 5.61 -10.77 -10.93
C LYS A 121 5.08 -11.25 -12.28
N THR A 122 4.05 -10.57 -12.75
CA THR A 122 3.41 -10.84 -14.03
C THR A 122 4.39 -10.69 -15.20
N GLN A 123 4.44 -11.68 -16.08
CA GLN A 123 5.35 -11.69 -17.25
C GLN A 123 4.64 -11.23 -18.53
N LYS A 124 3.30 -11.19 -18.55
CA LYS A 124 2.50 -10.88 -19.75
C LYS A 124 2.00 -9.44 -19.72
N LYS A 125 2.26 -8.70 -20.81
CA LYS A 125 1.88 -7.28 -20.96
C LYS A 125 0.37 -7.03 -20.78
N GLU A 126 -0.45 -7.91 -21.31
CA GLU A 126 -1.91 -7.79 -21.20
C GLU A 126 -2.40 -7.98 -19.76
N ALA A 127 -1.83 -8.94 -19.04
CA ALA A 127 -2.19 -9.21 -17.65
C ALA A 127 -1.83 -8.03 -16.74
N ILE A 128 -0.65 -7.41 -16.88
CA ILE A 128 -0.25 -6.25 -16.10
C ILE A 128 -1.13 -5.02 -16.41
N SER A 129 -1.55 -4.85 -17.68
CA SER A 129 -2.47 -3.77 -18.06
C SER A 129 -3.83 -3.92 -17.36
N ASN A 130 -4.38 -5.12 -17.35
CA ASN A 130 -5.66 -5.41 -16.69
C ASN A 130 -5.55 -5.29 -15.17
N GLN A 131 -4.44 -5.71 -14.58
CA GLN A 131 -4.16 -5.55 -13.16
C GLN A 131 -4.09 -4.07 -12.76
N ARG A 132 -3.36 -3.24 -13.53
CA ARG A 132 -3.28 -1.79 -13.29
C ARG A 132 -4.63 -1.09 -13.38
N LYS A 133 -5.47 -1.46 -14.36
CA LYS A 133 -6.85 -0.94 -14.46
C LYS A 133 -7.66 -1.24 -13.19
N ARG A 134 -7.57 -2.48 -12.66
CA ARG A 134 -8.24 -2.85 -11.41
C ARG A 134 -7.71 -2.04 -10.22
N TRP A 135 -6.39 -1.85 -10.10
CA TRP A 135 -5.80 -1.05 -9.02
C TRP A 135 -6.25 0.41 -9.06
N ILE A 136 -6.29 1.02 -10.26
CA ILE A 136 -6.78 2.39 -10.42
C ILE A 136 -8.26 2.45 -10.04
N ALA A 137 -9.09 1.51 -10.48
CA ALA A 137 -10.50 1.47 -10.12
C ALA A 137 -10.70 1.30 -8.61
N ALA A 138 -9.93 0.42 -7.95
CA ALA A 138 -9.94 0.23 -6.51
C ALA A 138 -9.52 1.51 -5.76
N GLN A 139 -8.48 2.21 -6.24
CA GLN A 139 -8.04 3.49 -5.66
C GLN A 139 -9.13 4.55 -5.74
N PHE A 140 -9.79 4.72 -6.87
CA PHE A 140 -10.90 5.68 -7.01
C PHE A 140 -12.12 5.28 -6.18
N GLY A 141 -12.42 3.99 -6.08
CA GLY A 141 -13.47 3.45 -5.20
C GLY A 141 -13.19 3.80 -3.73
N ALA A 142 -11.98 3.51 -3.26
CA ALA A 142 -11.54 3.83 -1.90
C ALA A 142 -11.56 5.34 -1.63
N LEU A 143 -11.07 6.16 -2.58
CA LEU A 143 -11.12 7.61 -2.48
C LEU A 143 -12.56 8.10 -2.31
N ARG A 144 -13.48 7.64 -3.17
CA ARG A 144 -14.90 8.05 -3.13
C ARG A 144 -15.55 7.67 -1.79
N ALA A 145 -15.27 6.48 -1.28
CA ALA A 145 -15.80 6.01 -0.01
C ALA A 145 -15.21 6.76 1.20
N SER A 146 -13.93 7.15 1.11
CA SER A 146 -13.21 7.77 2.23
C SER A 146 -13.31 9.30 2.24
N LEU A 147 -13.52 9.95 1.10
CA LEU A 147 -13.58 11.41 0.99
C LEU A 147 -14.60 12.09 1.94
N PRO A 148 -15.80 11.53 2.19
CA PRO A 148 -16.76 12.12 3.13
C PRO A 148 -16.24 12.24 4.58
N HIS A 149 -15.26 11.43 4.96
CA HIS A 149 -14.66 11.44 6.30
C HIS A 149 -13.52 12.47 6.44
N LEU A 150 -13.03 13.05 5.34
CA LEU A 150 -11.92 14.00 5.31
C LEU A 150 -12.17 15.25 6.19
N PRO A 151 -13.34 15.90 6.17
CA PRO A 151 -13.57 17.08 7.02
C PRO A 151 -13.42 16.76 8.52
N LYS A 152 -13.95 15.60 8.94
CA LYS A 152 -13.81 15.14 10.32
C LYS A 152 -12.34 14.86 10.68
N ALA A 153 -11.60 14.21 9.78
CA ALA A 153 -10.18 13.93 9.96
C ALA A 153 -9.35 15.22 10.10
N LEU A 154 -9.62 16.22 9.28
CA LEU A 154 -8.98 17.53 9.36
C LEU A 154 -9.25 18.21 10.72
N LEU A 155 -10.50 18.27 11.15
CA LEU A 155 -10.88 18.86 12.45
C LEU A 155 -10.24 18.12 13.63
N GLN A 156 -10.01 16.84 13.51
CA GLN A 156 -9.40 15.99 14.54
C GLN A 156 -7.86 15.96 14.47
N GLY A 157 -7.23 16.62 13.49
CA GLY A 157 -5.78 16.57 13.28
C GLY A 157 -5.27 15.18 12.92
N ASN A 158 -6.08 14.35 12.21
CA ASN A 158 -5.66 13.05 11.72
C ASN A 158 -4.88 13.22 10.41
N ILE A 159 -3.61 13.64 10.54
CA ILE A 159 -2.72 13.94 9.41
C ILE A 159 -2.51 12.70 8.54
N ASP A 160 -2.35 11.54 9.14
CA ASP A 160 -2.11 10.28 8.46
C ASP A 160 -3.26 9.91 7.49
N TYR A 161 -4.51 10.09 7.95
CA TYR A 161 -5.68 9.91 7.10
C TYR A 161 -5.74 10.96 5.97
N CYS A 162 -5.46 12.23 6.29
CA CYS A 162 -5.48 13.30 5.30
C CYS A 162 -4.43 13.09 4.21
N ASP A 163 -3.21 12.70 4.60
CA ASP A 163 -2.14 12.36 3.68
C ASP A 163 -2.54 11.21 2.74
N LYS A 164 -3.17 10.16 3.27
CA LYS A 164 -3.65 9.03 2.46
C LYS A 164 -4.71 9.46 1.44
N ILE A 165 -5.68 10.27 1.83
CA ILE A 165 -6.66 10.81 0.89
C ILE A 165 -5.97 11.62 -0.21
N PHE A 166 -4.99 12.46 0.15
CA PHE A 166 -4.20 13.21 -0.83
C PHE A 166 -3.45 12.27 -1.79
N GLN A 167 -2.81 11.20 -1.30
CA GLN A 167 -2.16 10.20 -2.14
C GLN A 167 -3.13 9.55 -3.16
N TRP A 168 -4.34 9.22 -2.73
CA TRP A 168 -5.35 8.62 -3.62
C TRP A 168 -5.94 9.61 -4.62
N MET A 169 -5.89 10.92 -4.35
CA MET A 169 -6.27 11.96 -5.31
C MET A 169 -5.23 12.16 -6.41
N LEU A 170 -3.98 11.78 -6.18
CA LEU A 170 -2.93 11.94 -7.16
C LEU A 170 -3.15 11.02 -8.37
N PRO A 171 -3.02 11.53 -9.61
CA PRO A 171 -3.11 10.72 -10.80
C PRO A 171 -1.92 9.74 -10.91
N PRO A 172 -2.00 8.72 -11.78
CA PRO A 172 -0.90 7.82 -12.02
C PRO A 172 0.43 8.55 -12.32
N ARG A 173 1.54 8.04 -11.79
CA ARG A 173 2.87 8.70 -11.84
C ARG A 173 3.30 9.20 -13.21
N LEU A 174 3.02 8.43 -14.27
CA LEU A 174 3.34 8.85 -15.63
C LEU A 174 2.63 10.14 -16.02
N ILE A 175 1.37 10.33 -15.58
CA ILE A 175 0.62 11.56 -15.81
C ILE A 175 1.22 12.71 -14.99
N GLN A 176 1.61 12.45 -13.73
CA GLN A 176 2.29 13.46 -12.90
C GLN A 176 3.60 13.91 -13.55
N LEU A 177 4.45 12.98 -13.98
CA LEU A 177 5.73 13.29 -14.63
C LEU A 177 5.51 14.06 -15.95
N ALA A 178 4.55 13.65 -16.78
CA ALA A 178 4.21 14.37 -18.01
C ALA A 178 3.70 15.79 -17.71
N GLY A 179 2.90 15.96 -16.66
CA GLY A 179 2.43 17.27 -16.21
C GLY A 179 3.56 18.18 -15.75
N VAL A 180 4.46 17.67 -14.90
CA VAL A 180 5.65 18.42 -14.44
C VAL A 180 6.53 18.80 -15.61
N PHE A 181 6.83 17.86 -16.51
CA PHE A 181 7.64 18.12 -17.70
C PHE A 181 7.00 19.16 -18.60
N GLY A 182 5.69 19.06 -18.87
CA GLY A 182 4.95 20.02 -19.68
C GLY A 182 4.95 21.43 -19.06
N LEU A 183 4.72 21.53 -17.74
CA LEU A 183 4.81 22.81 -17.03
C LEU A 183 6.22 23.39 -17.09
N THR A 184 7.25 22.58 -16.89
CA THR A 184 8.65 23.03 -16.99
C THR A 184 8.92 23.63 -18.37
N LEU A 185 8.50 22.96 -19.45
CA LEU A 185 8.65 23.50 -20.81
C LEU A 185 7.96 24.85 -21.01
N VAL A 186 6.74 25.02 -20.47
CA VAL A 186 5.99 26.26 -20.58
C VAL A 186 6.67 27.43 -19.86
N PHE A 187 7.32 27.15 -18.72
CA PHE A 187 7.98 28.19 -17.92
C PHE A 187 9.45 28.45 -18.26
N THR A 188 10.06 27.61 -19.13
CA THR A 188 11.46 27.76 -19.58
C THR A 188 11.57 28.31 -20.99
N VAL A 189 10.47 28.48 -21.71
CA VAL A 189 10.35 29.15 -23.02
C VAL A 189 9.76 30.55 -22.82
#